data_a79f7b242f2d2afa4fd299e5b630bab4
#
_entry.id   a79f7b242f2d2afa4fd299e5b630bab4
#
_cell.length_a   1.000
_cell.length_b   1.000
_cell.length_c   1.000
_cell.angle_alpha   90.00
_cell.angle_beta   90.00
_cell.angle_gamma   90.00
#
_symmetry.space_group_name_H-M   'P 1'
#
loop_
_entity.id
_entity.type
_entity.pdbx_description
1 polymer ?
#
loop_
_entity_poly.entity_id
_entity_poly.type
_entity_poly.pdbx_seq_one_letter_code
_entity_poly.pdbx_strand_id
1 'polypeptide(L)'
;MRHTLVRVRAQAWPALLAAHGGIGTLPFVRDWAARGWPLIVRRRSPCDAGVPLGLPLPPSAGKRRVALAAAREQIDSACALPTLADVGRQAPPAWRPTLARLRALADAHRVDCRVFGSLAWQTLTGLRYLSDESDLDVLLMPCGASSSASLFRFSSSFASSFASVSVSPSSPSVSIPQSSRAWPVPALAGASSSAAVTGAEASAPMTAQMEASASRLSRWPGSSSMPSRRDAIAPFLAALAEIDADAPMRIDGELLCADGAGVNWRELHAGGRAVAMKTATGVELVAPRTFLEAWR
;
A
#
# COMPACT_ATOMS: atom_id res chain seq x y z
N MET A 1 11.90 -3.92 4.11
CA MET A 1 10.53 -3.61 4.60
C MET A 1 9.66 -3.28 3.40
N ARG A 2 8.47 -3.86 3.28
CA ARG A 2 7.53 -3.54 2.19
C ARG A 2 6.84 -2.20 2.49
N HIS A 3 6.45 -1.47 1.43
CA HIS A 3 5.70 -0.21 1.52
C HIS A 3 6.41 0.95 2.22
N THR A 4 7.72 0.84 2.50
CA THR A 4 8.50 1.95 3.04
C THR A 4 8.76 2.99 1.96
N LEU A 5 8.46 4.24 2.25
CA LEU A 5 8.79 5.37 1.39
C LEU A 5 10.07 6.04 1.88
N VAL A 6 10.92 6.48 0.95
CA VAL A 6 12.14 7.23 1.25
C VAL A 6 12.30 8.39 0.28
N ARG A 7 12.89 9.47 0.76
CA ARG A 7 13.37 10.56 -0.10
C ARG A 7 14.85 10.39 -0.33
N VAL A 8 15.30 10.68 -1.53
CA VAL A 8 16.73 10.75 -1.86
C VAL A 8 17.17 12.20 -1.88
N ARG A 9 18.43 12.43 -1.58
CA ARG A 9 19.04 13.77 -1.62
C ARG A 9 19.01 14.32 -3.03
N ALA A 10 18.60 15.58 -3.20
CA ALA A 10 18.44 16.19 -4.53
C ALA A 10 19.75 16.17 -5.33
N GLN A 11 20.89 16.36 -4.69
CA GLN A 11 22.19 16.33 -5.32
C GLN A 11 22.63 14.94 -5.81
N ALA A 12 22.07 13.87 -5.23
CA ALA A 12 22.36 12.49 -5.66
C ALA A 12 21.49 12.06 -6.86
N TRP A 13 20.40 12.75 -7.11
CA TRP A 13 19.38 12.35 -8.09
C TRP A 13 19.91 12.26 -9.54
N PRO A 14 20.70 13.23 -10.06
CA PRO A 14 21.24 13.14 -11.41
C PRO A 14 22.09 11.89 -11.64
N ALA A 15 22.93 11.52 -10.68
CA ALA A 15 23.76 10.32 -10.78
C ALA A 15 22.92 9.03 -10.78
N LEU A 16 21.86 8.98 -9.97
CA LEU A 16 20.91 7.84 -9.96
C LEU A 16 20.16 7.71 -11.30
N LEU A 17 19.80 8.83 -11.94
CA LEU A 17 19.15 8.82 -13.24
C LEU A 17 20.10 8.43 -14.37
N ALA A 18 21.37 8.83 -14.30
CA ALA A 18 22.35 8.53 -15.35
C ALA A 18 22.55 7.02 -15.57
N ALA A 19 22.35 6.21 -14.53
CA ALA A 19 22.38 4.75 -14.62
C ALA A 19 21.16 4.16 -15.37
N HIS A 20 20.15 4.97 -15.69
CA HIS A 20 18.88 4.54 -16.29
C HIS A 20 18.55 5.38 -17.52
N GLY A 21 19.02 4.94 -18.69
CA GLY A 21 18.82 5.68 -19.96
C GLY A 21 17.35 5.98 -20.25
N GLY A 22 17.06 7.21 -20.64
CA GLY A 22 15.76 7.64 -21.17
C GLY A 22 14.70 8.11 -20.16
N ILE A 23 14.75 7.71 -18.88
CA ILE A 23 13.73 8.17 -17.91
C ILE A 23 13.92 9.62 -17.46
N GLY A 24 15.16 10.12 -17.47
CA GLY A 24 15.50 11.51 -17.15
C GLY A 24 15.02 12.53 -18.19
N THR A 25 14.52 12.09 -19.34
CA THR A 25 13.91 12.97 -20.36
C THR A 25 12.53 13.49 -19.94
N LEU A 26 11.86 12.80 -19.03
CA LEU A 26 10.57 13.25 -18.48
C LEU A 26 10.84 14.38 -17.48
N PRO A 27 10.33 15.62 -17.70
CA PRO A 27 10.63 16.77 -16.84
C PRO A 27 10.33 16.53 -15.37
N PHE A 28 9.19 15.90 -15.05
CA PHE A 28 8.79 15.60 -13.68
C PHE A 28 9.72 14.55 -13.02
N VAL A 29 10.32 13.62 -13.80
CA VAL A 29 11.29 12.64 -13.27
C VAL A 29 12.61 13.33 -12.96
N ARG A 30 13.08 14.22 -13.84
CA ARG A 30 14.31 15.01 -13.63
C ARG A 30 14.24 15.79 -12.32
N ASP A 31 13.08 16.37 -12.02
CA ASP A 31 12.87 17.21 -10.85
C ASP A 31 12.38 16.44 -9.61
N TRP A 32 12.24 15.10 -9.68
CA TRP A 32 11.59 14.26 -8.66
C TRP A 32 12.11 14.50 -7.26
N ALA A 33 13.43 14.37 -7.06
CA ALA A 33 14.06 14.57 -5.76
C ALA A 33 14.04 16.05 -5.31
N ALA A 34 14.18 16.99 -6.23
CA ALA A 34 14.09 18.43 -5.93
C ALA A 34 12.68 18.82 -5.44
N ARG A 35 11.64 18.13 -5.91
CA ARG A 35 10.26 18.28 -5.41
C ARG A 35 10.01 17.58 -4.08
N GLY A 36 10.99 16.87 -3.54
CA GLY A 36 10.83 16.09 -2.31
C GLY A 36 9.90 14.87 -2.45
N TRP A 37 9.64 14.41 -3.68
CA TRP A 37 8.80 13.25 -3.91
C TRP A 37 9.49 11.96 -3.49
N PRO A 38 8.78 11.03 -2.83
CA PRO A 38 9.39 9.81 -2.32
C PRO A 38 9.56 8.74 -3.40
N LEU A 39 10.42 7.78 -3.09
CA LEU A 39 10.55 6.50 -3.77
C LEU A 39 10.09 5.39 -2.83
N ILE A 40 9.66 4.26 -3.39
CA ILE A 40 9.29 3.09 -2.59
C ILE A 40 10.46 2.13 -2.46
N VAL A 41 10.72 1.65 -1.25
CA VAL A 41 11.67 0.55 -1.05
C VAL A 41 11.04 -0.72 -1.60
N ARG A 42 11.73 -1.37 -2.55
CA ARG A 42 11.31 -2.64 -3.14
C ARG A 42 12.01 -3.83 -2.49
N ARG A 43 11.56 -5.03 -2.77
CA ARG A 43 12.28 -6.24 -2.38
C ARG A 43 13.69 -6.22 -2.97
N ARG A 44 14.66 -6.67 -2.16
CA ARG A 44 16.04 -6.82 -2.62
C ARG A 44 16.12 -7.98 -3.62
N SER A 45 16.83 -7.76 -4.71
CA SER A 45 17.30 -8.79 -5.62
C SER A 45 18.77 -9.11 -5.30
N PRO A 46 19.25 -10.32 -5.60
CA PRO A 46 20.68 -10.65 -5.41
C PRO A 46 21.65 -9.68 -6.09
N CYS A 47 21.23 -9.08 -7.20
CA CYS A 47 22.03 -8.14 -7.98
C CYS A 47 21.94 -6.68 -7.50
N ASP A 48 21.16 -6.38 -6.45
CA ASP A 48 21.02 -5.00 -5.99
C ASP A 48 22.22 -4.54 -5.18
N ALA A 49 22.93 -3.54 -5.70
CA ALA A 49 23.94 -2.79 -4.96
C ALA A 49 23.27 -1.61 -4.22
N GLY A 50 23.27 -1.64 -2.88
CA GLY A 50 22.67 -0.57 -2.08
C GLY A 50 21.19 -0.81 -1.70
N VAL A 51 20.47 0.28 -1.48
CA VAL A 51 19.03 0.24 -1.10
C VAL A 51 18.18 0.12 -2.38
N PRO A 52 17.43 -0.97 -2.55
CA PRO A 52 16.62 -1.16 -3.75
C PRO A 52 15.39 -0.26 -3.70
N LEU A 53 15.25 0.60 -4.69
CA LEU A 53 14.16 1.58 -4.79
C LEU A 53 13.32 1.34 -6.03
N GLY A 54 12.07 1.76 -5.97
CA GLY A 54 11.14 1.79 -7.08
C GLY A 54 10.63 3.20 -7.32
N LEU A 55 10.71 3.66 -8.56
CA LEU A 55 10.08 4.87 -9.03
C LEU A 55 8.82 4.48 -9.81
N PRO A 56 7.63 4.70 -9.28
CA PRO A 56 6.40 4.46 -10.03
C PRO A 56 6.16 5.64 -10.97
N LEU A 57 5.98 5.36 -12.25
CA LEU A 57 5.57 6.37 -13.22
C LEU A 57 4.05 6.39 -13.36
N PRO A 58 3.43 7.58 -13.52
CA PRO A 58 1.99 7.70 -13.73
C PRO A 58 1.54 7.07 -15.06
N PRO A 59 0.23 6.82 -15.25
CA PRO A 59 -0.33 6.29 -16.49
C PRO A 59 0.08 7.09 -17.73
N SER A 60 0.16 8.42 -17.63
CA SER A 60 0.63 9.31 -18.71
C SER A 60 2.06 9.05 -19.17
N ALA A 61 2.87 8.36 -18.34
CA ALA A 61 4.23 7.92 -18.66
C ALA A 61 4.34 6.40 -18.78
N GLY A 62 3.24 5.72 -19.14
CA GLY A 62 3.19 4.28 -19.41
C GLY A 62 3.01 3.39 -18.18
N LYS A 63 2.64 3.93 -17.00
CA LYS A 63 2.37 3.16 -15.77
C LYS A 63 3.50 2.16 -15.43
N ARG A 64 4.75 2.54 -15.66
CA ARG A 64 5.92 1.68 -15.43
C ARG A 64 6.47 1.85 -14.02
N ARG A 65 7.08 0.80 -13.50
CA ARG A 65 7.86 0.85 -12.27
C ARG A 65 9.34 0.73 -12.64
N VAL A 66 10.10 1.79 -12.41
CA VAL A 66 11.52 1.81 -12.67
C VAL A 66 12.26 1.36 -11.43
N ALA A 67 13.11 0.33 -11.57
CA ALA A 67 13.95 -0.14 -10.49
C ALA A 67 15.20 0.74 -10.41
N LEU A 68 15.50 1.25 -9.23
CA LEU A 68 16.68 2.04 -8.91
C LEU A 68 17.42 1.38 -7.76
N ALA A 69 18.68 1.73 -7.56
CA ALA A 69 19.44 1.40 -6.36
C ALA A 69 20.19 2.64 -5.89
N ALA A 70 20.10 2.96 -4.62
CA ALA A 70 20.78 4.10 -4.02
C ALA A 70 21.71 3.65 -2.90
N ALA A 71 22.88 4.26 -2.79
CA ALA A 71 23.69 4.12 -1.60
C ALA A 71 22.96 4.69 -0.39
N ARG A 72 23.24 4.16 0.81
CA ARG A 72 22.56 4.59 2.04
C ARG A 72 22.69 6.10 2.29
N GLU A 73 23.85 6.64 1.98
CA GLU A 73 24.22 8.06 2.16
C GLU A 73 23.44 8.97 1.20
N GLN A 74 22.89 8.41 0.13
CA GLN A 74 22.04 9.13 -0.83
C GLN A 74 20.58 9.22 -0.35
N ILE A 75 20.19 8.43 0.66
CA ILE A 75 18.88 8.52 1.28
C ILE A 75 18.88 9.71 2.25
N ASP A 76 17.92 10.59 2.06
CA ASP A 76 17.73 11.76 2.92
C ASP A 76 16.91 11.40 4.15
N SER A 77 15.71 10.90 3.92
CA SER A 77 14.75 10.60 4.98
C SER A 77 13.81 9.48 4.56
N ALA A 78 13.23 8.86 5.57
CA ALA A 78 12.10 7.98 5.39
C ALA A 78 10.80 8.75 5.65
N CYS A 79 9.71 8.39 4.98
CA CYS A 79 8.42 9.02 5.17
C CYS A 79 7.29 7.99 5.32
N ALA A 80 6.31 8.37 6.10
CA ALA A 80 5.12 7.55 6.29
C ALA A 80 4.24 7.58 5.04
N LEU A 81 3.47 6.50 4.86
CA LEU A 81 2.37 6.49 3.91
C LEU A 81 1.27 7.46 4.35
N PRO A 82 0.53 8.05 3.39
CA PRO A 82 -0.58 8.92 3.71
C PRO A 82 -1.67 8.22 4.53
N THR A 83 -2.32 8.96 5.40
CA THR A 83 -3.53 8.54 6.10
C THR A 83 -4.75 8.69 5.20
N LEU A 84 -5.89 8.10 5.62
CA LEU A 84 -7.18 8.31 4.96
C LEU A 84 -7.59 9.80 4.93
N ALA A 85 -7.20 10.59 5.94
CA ALA A 85 -7.45 12.02 5.98
C ALA A 85 -6.61 12.79 4.95
N ASP A 86 -5.33 12.44 4.79
CA ASP A 86 -4.42 13.10 3.86
C ASP A 86 -4.88 12.96 2.40
N VAL A 87 -5.39 11.78 2.04
CA VAL A 87 -5.80 11.48 0.66
C VAL A 87 -7.17 12.06 0.28
N GLY A 88 -7.98 12.45 1.26
CA GLY A 88 -9.37 12.86 1.05
C GLY A 88 -9.56 13.98 0.03
N ARG A 89 -8.59 14.93 -0.06
CA ARG A 89 -8.64 16.04 -1.04
C ARG A 89 -8.35 15.60 -2.48
N GLN A 90 -7.50 14.59 -2.65
CA GLN A 90 -7.09 14.08 -3.97
C GLN A 90 -7.97 12.92 -4.45
N ALA A 91 -8.76 12.34 -3.54
CA ALA A 91 -9.71 11.29 -3.87
C ALA A 91 -10.87 11.80 -4.73
N PRO A 92 -11.38 11.00 -5.66
CA PRO A 92 -12.61 11.29 -6.38
C PRO A 92 -13.74 11.62 -5.41
N PRO A 93 -14.62 12.58 -5.72
CA PRO A 93 -15.74 12.93 -4.83
C PRO A 93 -16.58 11.74 -4.39
N ALA A 94 -16.84 10.79 -5.30
CA ALA A 94 -17.59 9.56 -4.99
C ALA A 94 -16.92 8.66 -3.95
N TRP A 95 -15.59 8.73 -3.76
CA TRP A 95 -14.86 7.92 -2.80
C TRP A 95 -14.89 8.48 -1.37
N ARG A 96 -15.15 9.78 -1.23
CA ARG A 96 -15.03 10.48 0.07
C ARG A 96 -15.94 9.91 1.16
N PRO A 97 -17.22 9.53 0.90
CA PRO A 97 -18.04 8.87 1.91
C PRO A 97 -17.44 7.54 2.39
N THR A 98 -16.92 6.72 1.48
CA THR A 98 -16.26 5.45 1.81
C THR A 98 -15.00 5.67 2.64
N LEU A 99 -14.15 6.66 2.28
CA LEU A 99 -12.98 7.03 3.07
C LEU A 99 -13.35 7.48 4.49
N ALA A 100 -14.43 8.23 4.64
CA ALA A 100 -14.92 8.66 5.95
C ALA A 100 -15.41 7.48 6.81
N ARG A 101 -16.19 6.55 6.22
CA ARG A 101 -16.66 5.32 6.89
C ARG A 101 -15.48 4.44 7.31
N LEU A 102 -14.52 4.25 6.40
CA LEU A 102 -13.32 3.44 6.67
C LEU A 102 -12.46 4.05 7.77
N ARG A 103 -12.32 5.38 7.81
CA ARG A 103 -11.61 6.07 8.88
C ARG A 103 -12.32 5.88 10.22
N ALA A 104 -13.64 6.07 10.28
CA ALA A 104 -14.40 5.87 11.50
C ALA A 104 -14.30 4.42 12.01
N LEU A 105 -14.33 3.44 11.11
CA LEU A 105 -14.15 2.03 11.43
C LEU A 105 -12.73 1.76 11.99
N ALA A 106 -11.70 2.29 11.34
CA ALA A 106 -10.30 2.15 11.78
C ALA A 106 -10.09 2.76 13.17
N ASP A 107 -10.62 3.96 13.41
CA ASP A 107 -10.55 4.65 14.71
C ASP A 107 -11.25 3.85 15.81
N ALA A 108 -12.48 3.34 15.56
CA ALA A 108 -13.26 2.55 16.51
C ALA A 108 -12.56 1.25 16.94
N HIS A 109 -11.84 0.62 16.01
CA HIS A 109 -11.14 -0.64 16.25
C HIS A 109 -9.65 -0.48 16.57
N ARG A 110 -9.15 0.75 16.69
CA ARG A 110 -7.73 1.06 16.93
C ARG A 110 -6.81 0.42 15.89
N VAL A 111 -7.18 0.54 14.63
CA VAL A 111 -6.40 0.13 13.47
C VAL A 111 -5.78 1.37 12.83
N ASP A 112 -4.46 1.39 12.64
CA ASP A 112 -3.80 2.40 11.82
C ASP A 112 -3.97 2.03 10.34
N CYS A 113 -4.79 2.81 9.64
CA CYS A 113 -5.07 2.60 8.21
C CYS A 113 -4.28 3.60 7.37
N ARG A 114 -3.35 3.08 6.55
CA ARG A 114 -2.53 3.86 5.63
C ARG A 114 -2.90 3.54 4.20
N VAL A 115 -2.82 4.55 3.34
CA VAL A 115 -3.11 4.41 1.91
C VAL A 115 -1.80 4.21 1.14
N PHE A 116 -1.80 3.25 0.21
CA PHE A 116 -0.71 3.08 -0.74
C PHE A 116 -1.26 3.06 -2.19
N GLY A 117 -0.52 2.59 -3.19
CA GLY A 117 -1.01 2.52 -4.56
C GLY A 117 -1.30 3.86 -5.23
N SER A 118 -2.23 3.86 -6.17
CA SER A 118 -2.47 5.01 -7.07
C SER A 118 -2.89 6.27 -6.34
N LEU A 119 -3.82 6.18 -5.39
CA LEU A 119 -4.30 7.34 -4.64
C LEU A 119 -3.20 7.96 -3.75
N ALA A 120 -2.36 7.11 -3.13
CA ALA A 120 -1.22 7.61 -2.35
C ALA A 120 -0.21 8.35 -3.23
N TRP A 121 0.14 7.80 -4.40
CA TRP A 121 1.07 8.46 -5.31
C TRP A 121 0.51 9.77 -5.86
N GLN A 122 -0.78 9.82 -6.18
CA GLN A 122 -1.44 11.06 -6.58
C GLN A 122 -1.38 12.11 -5.46
N THR A 123 -1.61 11.71 -4.22
CA THR A 123 -1.53 12.61 -3.05
C THR A 123 -0.12 13.12 -2.81
N LEU A 124 0.89 12.25 -2.92
CA LEU A 124 2.29 12.58 -2.63
C LEU A 124 2.96 13.42 -3.72
N THR A 125 2.50 13.32 -4.97
CA THR A 125 3.17 13.97 -6.10
C THR A 125 2.33 15.03 -6.80
N GLY A 126 1.01 15.00 -6.63
CA GLY A 126 0.08 15.83 -7.40
C GLY A 126 -0.10 15.38 -8.86
N LEU A 127 0.61 14.34 -9.31
CA LEU A 127 0.44 13.76 -10.64
C LEU A 127 -0.78 12.84 -10.67
N ARG A 128 -1.44 12.74 -11.83
CA ARG A 128 -2.60 11.87 -11.99
C ARG A 128 -2.17 10.40 -12.08
N TYR A 129 -2.47 9.62 -11.03
CA TYR A 129 -2.25 8.16 -10.98
C TYR A 129 -3.54 7.38 -11.05
N LEU A 130 -4.65 7.96 -10.61
CA LEU A 130 -5.96 7.31 -10.63
C LEU A 130 -6.51 7.21 -12.03
N SER A 131 -7.15 6.10 -12.31
CA SER A 131 -8.05 5.84 -13.44
C SER A 131 -9.40 5.38 -12.89
N ASP A 132 -10.38 5.24 -13.76
CA ASP A 132 -11.74 4.81 -13.39
C ASP A 132 -11.77 3.37 -12.84
N GLU A 133 -10.75 2.54 -13.18
CA GLU A 133 -10.58 1.17 -12.70
C GLU A 133 -9.66 1.06 -11.48
N SER A 134 -9.29 2.18 -10.86
CA SER A 134 -8.37 2.14 -9.72
C SER A 134 -9.05 1.67 -8.46
N ASP A 135 -8.38 0.77 -7.74
CA ASP A 135 -8.74 0.32 -6.40
C ASP A 135 -8.26 1.32 -5.33
N LEU A 136 -8.87 1.26 -4.16
CA LEU A 136 -8.34 1.86 -2.94
C LEU A 136 -7.44 0.85 -2.23
N ASP A 137 -6.13 1.08 -2.31
CA ASP A 137 -5.13 0.23 -1.66
C ASP A 137 -4.86 0.69 -0.23
N VAL A 138 -5.05 -0.18 0.78
CA VAL A 138 -4.84 0.15 2.20
C VAL A 138 -3.95 -0.85 2.93
N LEU A 139 -3.16 -0.34 3.87
CA LEU A 139 -2.44 -1.12 4.88
C LEU A 139 -3.12 -0.94 6.22
N LEU A 140 -3.40 -2.03 6.88
CA LEU A 140 -4.07 -2.11 8.17
C LEU A 140 -3.09 -2.62 9.22
N MET A 141 -2.76 -1.80 10.20
CA MET A 141 -1.80 -2.10 11.26
C MET A 141 -2.42 -1.89 12.64
N PRO A 142 -2.01 -2.63 13.67
CA PRO A 142 -2.47 -2.33 15.03
C PRO A 142 -2.00 -0.93 15.46
N CYS A 143 -2.88 -0.13 16.08
CA CYS A 143 -2.45 1.12 16.69
C CYS A 143 -1.44 0.86 17.80
N GLY A 144 -0.31 1.59 17.76
CA GLY A 144 0.83 1.41 18.67
C GLY A 144 1.98 0.61 18.05
N ALA A 145 1.75 -0.16 16.98
CA ALA A 145 2.85 -0.71 16.17
C ALA A 145 3.48 0.36 15.26
N SER A 146 2.75 1.42 14.98
CA SER A 146 3.15 2.55 14.13
C SER A 146 3.76 3.70 14.92
N SER A 147 4.70 3.45 15.81
CA SER A 147 5.69 4.49 16.03
C SER A 147 6.52 4.56 14.75
N SER A 148 6.26 5.57 13.92
CA SER A 148 6.97 5.83 12.66
C SER A 148 8.51 5.84 12.82
N ALA A 149 9.01 6.05 14.02
CA ALA A 149 10.40 5.89 14.41
C ALA A 149 10.83 4.41 14.56
N SER A 150 9.92 3.47 14.82
CA SER A 150 10.28 2.04 15.01
C SER A 150 10.33 1.28 13.68
N LEU A 151 9.49 1.62 12.70
CA LEU A 151 9.58 1.07 11.34
C LEU A 151 10.83 1.55 10.61
N PHE A 152 11.44 2.64 11.07
CA PHE A 152 12.64 3.28 10.50
C PHE A 152 13.90 3.07 11.32
N ARG A 153 13.89 2.22 12.33
CA ARG A 153 15.14 1.68 12.82
C ARG A 153 15.74 0.87 11.66
N PHE A 154 16.49 1.56 10.83
CA PHE A 154 17.55 0.94 10.07
C PHE A 154 18.44 0.28 11.11
N SER A 155 18.12 -0.97 11.46
CA SER A 155 18.90 -1.74 12.42
C SER A 155 20.34 -1.65 11.98
N SER A 156 21.23 -1.32 12.91
CA SER A 156 22.67 -1.43 12.77
C SER A 156 23.14 -2.84 12.32
N SER A 157 22.25 -3.83 12.35
CA SER A 157 22.43 -5.15 11.73
C SER A 157 22.74 -5.12 10.22
N PHE A 158 22.43 -4.04 9.51
CA PHE A 158 22.86 -3.88 8.12
C PHE A 158 24.35 -3.54 7.96
N ALA A 159 25.01 -3.06 9.02
CA ALA A 159 26.42 -2.69 8.96
C ALA A 159 27.37 -3.89 9.01
N SER A 160 26.95 -5.04 9.56
CA SER A 160 27.85 -6.18 9.78
C SER A 160 27.99 -7.12 8.59
N SER A 161 27.16 -7.03 7.57
CA SER A 161 27.28 -7.91 6.38
C SER A 161 28.15 -7.35 5.25
N PHE A 162 28.73 -6.18 5.40
CA PHE A 162 29.54 -5.55 4.34
C PHE A 162 31.04 -5.49 4.62
N ALA A 163 31.52 -6.07 5.71
CA ALA A 163 32.93 -5.93 6.12
C ALA A 163 33.89 -7.00 5.59
N SER A 164 33.57 -7.78 4.59
CA SER A 164 34.53 -8.74 4.01
C SER A 164 34.20 -9.13 2.57
N VAL A 165 34.42 -8.24 1.61
CA VAL A 165 34.82 -8.65 0.26
C VAL A 165 35.67 -7.53 -0.34
N SER A 166 36.98 -7.63 -0.19
CA SER A 166 37.94 -6.94 -0.99
C SER A 166 38.04 -7.66 -2.35
N VAL A 167 37.44 -7.12 -3.39
CA VAL A 167 37.57 -7.62 -4.75
C VAL A 167 38.55 -6.72 -5.49
N SER A 168 39.70 -7.29 -5.87
CA SER A 168 40.65 -6.72 -6.80
C SER A 168 40.00 -6.58 -8.19
N PRO A 169 40.33 -5.53 -8.97
CA PRO A 169 39.75 -5.34 -10.28
C PRO A 169 40.47 -6.18 -11.32
N SER A 170 39.84 -7.24 -11.76
CA SER A 170 40.20 -7.92 -13.02
C SER A 170 38.97 -7.88 -13.94
N SER A 171 39.13 -7.11 -15.03
CA SER A 171 38.14 -6.98 -16.09
C SER A 171 38.00 -8.28 -16.89
N PRO A 172 36.81 -8.76 -17.13
CA PRO A 172 36.49 -9.40 -18.40
C PRO A 172 35.33 -8.71 -19.10
N SER A 173 35.54 -8.36 -20.35
CA SER A 173 34.54 -7.98 -21.34
C SER A 173 33.57 -9.14 -21.56
N VAL A 174 32.33 -8.95 -21.19
CA VAL A 174 31.23 -9.89 -21.48
C VAL A 174 30.24 -9.22 -22.42
N SER A 175 30.15 -9.79 -23.61
CA SER A 175 29.18 -9.48 -24.65
C SER A 175 27.78 -9.84 -24.18
N ILE A 176 26.85 -8.91 -24.27
CA ILE A 176 25.43 -9.09 -23.89
C ILE A 176 24.68 -9.65 -25.11
N PRO A 177 23.99 -10.80 -25.02
CA PRO A 177 23.06 -11.20 -26.05
C PRO A 177 21.74 -10.45 -25.86
N GLN A 178 21.33 -9.71 -26.88
CA GLN A 178 19.97 -9.15 -26.98
C GLN A 178 18.98 -10.28 -27.26
N SER A 179 18.13 -10.57 -26.28
CA SER A 179 16.98 -11.43 -26.46
C SER A 179 15.70 -10.61 -26.24
N SER A 180 15.15 -10.10 -27.34
CA SER A 180 13.82 -9.51 -27.42
C SER A 180 12.79 -10.64 -27.40
N ARG A 181 12.11 -10.86 -26.27
CA ARG A 181 10.86 -11.61 -26.24
C ARG A 181 9.70 -10.67 -25.92
N ALA A 182 8.95 -10.36 -26.98
CA ALA A 182 7.65 -9.70 -26.89
C ALA A 182 6.61 -10.67 -26.32
N TRP A 183 5.82 -10.21 -25.35
CA TRP A 183 4.66 -10.93 -24.83
C TRP A 183 3.44 -10.59 -25.71
N PRO A 184 2.59 -11.56 -26.04
CA PRO A 184 1.41 -11.29 -26.85
C PRO A 184 0.34 -10.55 -26.05
N VAL A 185 -0.24 -9.52 -26.68
CA VAL A 185 -1.39 -8.77 -26.19
C VAL A 185 -2.65 -9.51 -26.65
N PRO A 186 -3.61 -9.85 -25.79
CA PRO A 186 -4.89 -10.38 -26.25
C PRO A 186 -5.77 -9.27 -26.81
N ALA A 187 -6.33 -9.51 -27.99
CA ALA A 187 -7.28 -8.64 -28.67
C ALA A 187 -8.64 -8.63 -27.94
N LEU A 188 -9.16 -7.45 -27.67
CA LEU A 188 -10.52 -7.24 -27.19
C LEU A 188 -11.50 -7.30 -28.36
N ALA A 189 -12.38 -8.30 -28.34
CA ALA A 189 -13.57 -8.34 -29.16
C ALA A 189 -14.67 -7.51 -28.50
N GLY A 190 -15.23 -6.54 -29.27
CA GLY A 190 -16.33 -5.71 -28.84
C GLY A 190 -17.66 -6.45 -28.80
N ALA A 191 -18.49 -6.13 -27.83
CA ALA A 191 -19.92 -6.36 -27.88
C ALA A 191 -20.64 -5.16 -27.29
N SER A 192 -21.27 -4.41 -28.17
CA SER A 192 -22.24 -3.36 -27.86
C SER A 192 -23.59 -4.02 -27.52
N SER A 193 -24.19 -3.58 -26.41
CA SER A 193 -25.62 -3.82 -26.15
C SER A 193 -26.19 -2.64 -25.39
N SER A 194 -27.01 -1.87 -26.07
CA SER A 194 -27.86 -0.81 -25.54
C SER A 194 -29.11 -1.40 -24.90
N ALA A 195 -29.45 -0.97 -23.68
CA ALA A 195 -30.81 -1.08 -23.17
C ALA A 195 -31.14 0.16 -22.34
N ALA A 196 -32.07 0.95 -22.85
CA ALA A 196 -32.73 2.03 -22.17
C ALA A 196 -33.81 1.48 -21.24
N VAL A 197 -33.91 1.96 -20.01
CA VAL A 197 -35.12 1.84 -19.20
C VAL A 197 -35.37 3.16 -18.47
N THR A 198 -36.55 3.66 -18.69
CA THR A 198 -37.22 4.86 -18.19
C THR A 198 -37.56 4.79 -16.70
N GLY A 199 -37.49 5.94 -16.08
CA GLY A 199 -38.03 6.56 -14.93
C GLY A 199 -39.01 5.90 -13.97
N ALA A 200 -38.86 6.31 -12.70
CA ALA A 200 -39.99 6.77 -11.85
C ALA A 200 -39.42 7.31 -10.54
N GLU A 201 -39.76 8.54 -10.24
CA GLU A 201 -39.59 9.21 -8.94
C GLU A 201 -40.45 8.57 -7.85
N ALA A 202 -39.87 8.47 -6.64
CA ALA A 202 -40.67 8.46 -5.41
C ALA A 202 -39.85 9.00 -4.24
N SER A 203 -40.10 10.24 -3.89
CA SER A 203 -39.67 10.88 -2.64
C SER A 203 -40.47 10.33 -1.46
N ALA A 204 -39.80 9.90 -0.38
CA ALA A 204 -40.41 9.72 0.93
C ALA A 204 -39.43 10.18 2.04
N PRO A 205 -39.91 10.81 3.14
CA PRO A 205 -39.09 11.61 4.04
C PRO A 205 -38.38 10.75 5.11
N MET A 206 -37.10 11.07 5.29
CA MET A 206 -36.17 10.44 6.22
C MET A 206 -36.12 11.22 7.56
N THR A 207 -37.13 11.08 8.39
CA THR A 207 -37.12 11.61 9.76
C THR A 207 -37.98 10.71 10.67
N ALA A 208 -37.44 9.56 11.12
CA ALA A 208 -38.00 8.82 12.27
C ALA A 208 -37.21 7.55 12.68
N GLN A 209 -35.88 7.51 12.62
CA GLN A 209 -35.14 6.33 13.08
C GLN A 209 -33.91 6.60 13.93
N MET A 210 -33.75 7.81 14.47
CA MET A 210 -32.55 8.18 15.27
C MET A 210 -32.76 8.13 16.80
N GLU A 211 -33.93 7.75 17.32
CA GLU A 211 -34.16 7.78 18.76
C GLU A 211 -34.31 6.40 19.47
N ALA A 212 -34.14 5.29 18.74
CA ALA A 212 -34.35 3.96 19.34
C ALA A 212 -33.07 3.24 19.82
N SER A 213 -31.88 3.85 19.68
CA SER A 213 -30.59 3.18 20.02
C SER A 213 -29.95 3.62 21.34
N ALA A 214 -30.55 4.55 22.08
CA ALA A 214 -29.94 5.12 23.30
C ALA A 214 -30.29 4.37 24.61
N SER A 215 -31.13 3.34 24.61
CA SER A 215 -31.67 2.75 25.85
C SER A 215 -31.18 1.34 26.19
N ARG A 216 -30.05 0.86 25.63
CA ARG A 216 -29.51 -0.48 25.99
C ARG A 216 -28.09 -0.45 26.59
N LEU A 217 -27.70 0.64 27.24
CA LEU A 217 -26.39 0.76 27.90
C LEU A 217 -26.52 0.69 29.43
N SER A 218 -27.22 -0.31 29.97
CA SER A 218 -27.17 -0.55 31.41
C SER A 218 -27.42 -2.00 31.77
N ARG A 219 -26.45 -2.86 31.53
CA ARG A 219 -26.23 -4.09 32.29
C ARG A 219 -24.82 -4.63 32.00
N TRP A 220 -23.84 -4.29 32.83
CA TRP A 220 -22.58 -5.00 32.93
C TRP A 220 -22.70 -6.09 33.97
N PRO A 221 -22.69 -7.37 33.62
CA PRO A 221 -22.38 -8.43 34.57
C PRO A 221 -20.85 -8.55 34.68
N GLY A 222 -20.43 -8.83 35.90
CA GLY A 222 -19.07 -8.82 36.39
C GLY A 222 -18.03 -9.60 35.60
N SER A 223 -16.78 -9.18 35.83
CA SER A 223 -15.48 -9.83 35.55
C SER A 223 -15.44 -10.83 34.38
N SER A 224 -15.67 -10.38 33.17
CA SER A 224 -15.28 -11.11 31.98
C SER A 224 -13.91 -10.59 31.54
N SER A 225 -12.95 -11.49 31.42
CA SER A 225 -11.66 -11.28 30.76
C SER A 225 -11.85 -10.39 29.53
N MET A 226 -11.06 -9.31 29.40
CA MET A 226 -11.05 -8.46 28.23
C MET A 226 -11.05 -9.35 26.98
N PRO A 227 -11.97 -9.15 26.04
CA PRO A 227 -12.02 -9.94 24.83
C PRO A 227 -10.63 -9.97 24.20
N SER A 228 -10.15 -11.13 23.82
CA SER A 228 -8.85 -11.25 23.20
C SER A 228 -8.85 -10.36 21.96
N ARG A 229 -7.74 -9.71 21.60
CA ARG A 229 -7.67 -8.90 20.38
C ARG A 229 -8.07 -9.68 19.11
N ARG A 230 -8.09 -11.00 19.18
CA ARG A 230 -8.64 -11.90 18.16
C ARG A 230 -10.13 -11.71 17.96
N ASP A 231 -10.88 -11.53 19.06
CA ASP A 231 -12.32 -11.35 18.99
C ASP A 231 -12.69 -9.95 18.46
N ALA A 232 -11.71 -9.01 18.50
CA ALA A 232 -11.90 -7.65 18.01
C ALA A 232 -11.68 -7.49 16.51
N ILE A 233 -10.88 -8.35 15.84
CA ILE A 233 -10.56 -8.19 14.41
C ILE A 233 -11.69 -8.73 13.51
N ALA A 234 -12.41 -9.78 13.92
CA ALA A 234 -13.48 -10.34 13.12
C ALA A 234 -14.63 -9.34 12.87
N PRO A 235 -15.12 -8.58 13.88
CA PRO A 235 -16.07 -7.51 13.65
C PRO A 235 -15.55 -6.39 12.74
N PHE A 236 -14.24 -6.05 12.85
CA PHE A 236 -13.62 -5.09 11.97
C PHE A 236 -13.63 -5.58 10.50
N LEU A 237 -13.23 -6.82 10.25
CA LEU A 237 -13.22 -7.40 8.91
C LEU A 237 -14.62 -7.53 8.30
N ALA A 238 -15.63 -7.87 9.12
CA ALA A 238 -17.02 -7.91 8.68
C ALA A 238 -17.53 -6.52 8.29
N ALA A 239 -17.30 -5.50 9.12
CA ALA A 239 -17.69 -4.13 8.82
C ALA A 239 -16.91 -3.56 7.61
N LEU A 240 -15.63 -3.95 7.45
CA LEU A 240 -14.84 -3.59 6.26
C LEU A 240 -15.44 -4.19 4.98
N ALA A 241 -15.91 -5.44 5.04
CA ALA A 241 -16.57 -6.10 3.92
C ALA A 241 -17.89 -5.42 3.54
N GLU A 242 -18.67 -4.95 4.52
CA GLU A 242 -19.88 -4.15 4.27
C GLU A 242 -19.54 -2.81 3.60
N ILE A 243 -18.49 -2.12 4.09
CA ILE A 243 -18.06 -0.87 3.46
C ILE A 243 -17.60 -1.10 2.02
N ASP A 244 -16.86 -2.18 1.77
CA ASP A 244 -16.38 -2.52 0.44
C ASP A 244 -17.52 -2.89 -0.53
N ALA A 245 -18.54 -3.58 -0.05
CA ALA A 245 -19.71 -3.94 -0.86
C ALA A 245 -20.52 -2.72 -1.32
N ASP A 246 -20.56 -1.66 -0.51
CA ASP A 246 -21.25 -0.39 -0.82
C ASP A 246 -20.36 0.62 -1.56
N ALA A 247 -19.05 0.34 -1.68
CA ALA A 247 -18.09 1.31 -2.19
C ALA A 247 -18.17 1.46 -3.72
N PRO A 248 -17.97 2.66 -4.27
CA PRO A 248 -17.89 2.88 -5.71
C PRO A 248 -16.56 2.38 -6.34
N MET A 249 -15.66 1.85 -5.53
CA MET A 249 -14.38 1.25 -5.92
C MET A 249 -14.08 0.07 -5.01
N ARG A 250 -13.31 -0.87 -5.50
CA ARG A 250 -12.83 -1.99 -4.68
C ARG A 250 -11.86 -1.49 -3.61
N ILE A 251 -11.99 -1.98 -2.38
CA ILE A 251 -11.01 -1.75 -1.32
C ILE A 251 -10.06 -2.96 -1.30
N ASP A 252 -8.84 -2.82 -1.81
CA ASP A 252 -7.79 -3.82 -1.65
C ASP A 252 -6.89 -3.48 -0.47
N GLY A 253 -6.43 -4.48 0.26
CA GLY A 253 -5.64 -4.18 1.45
C GLY A 253 -5.00 -5.38 2.11
N GLU A 254 -3.96 -5.07 2.88
CA GLU A 254 -3.21 -6.05 3.66
C GLU A 254 -3.23 -5.68 5.15
N LEU A 255 -3.49 -6.68 6.01
CA LEU A 255 -3.12 -6.58 7.41
C LEU A 255 -1.63 -6.80 7.51
N LEU A 256 -0.92 -5.90 8.19
CA LEU A 256 0.54 -5.92 8.27
C LEU A 256 0.98 -6.06 9.72
N CYS A 257 1.78 -7.09 10.00
CA CYS A 257 2.45 -7.29 11.29
C CYS A 257 3.65 -6.34 11.44
N ALA A 258 4.14 -6.18 12.67
CA ALA A 258 5.28 -5.32 12.99
C ALA A 258 6.59 -5.74 12.28
N ASP A 259 6.76 -7.02 11.96
CA ASP A 259 7.88 -7.56 11.19
C ASP A 259 7.77 -7.34 9.68
N GLY A 260 6.63 -6.82 9.21
CA GLY A 260 6.33 -6.58 7.81
C GLY A 260 5.70 -7.78 7.08
N ALA A 261 5.38 -8.86 7.78
CA ALA A 261 4.55 -9.93 7.23
C ALA A 261 3.11 -9.43 7.01
N GLY A 262 2.50 -9.79 5.90
CA GLY A 262 1.18 -9.27 5.54
C GLY A 262 0.28 -10.30 4.89
N VAL A 263 -1.02 -10.23 5.21
CA VAL A 263 -2.08 -11.06 4.62
C VAL A 263 -3.17 -10.17 4.06
N ASN A 264 -3.73 -10.54 2.91
CA ASN A 264 -4.88 -9.83 2.34
C ASN A 264 -6.09 -9.97 3.26
N TRP A 265 -6.76 -8.85 3.56
CA TRP A 265 -7.90 -8.83 4.47
C TRP A 265 -9.07 -9.71 4.00
N ARG A 266 -9.26 -9.84 2.68
CA ARG A 266 -10.34 -10.66 2.11
C ARG A 266 -10.12 -12.14 2.36
N GLU A 267 -8.85 -12.60 2.31
CA GLU A 267 -8.51 -14.00 2.63
C GLU A 267 -8.81 -14.32 4.11
N LEU A 268 -8.48 -13.38 5.01
CA LEU A 268 -8.80 -13.52 6.43
C LEU A 268 -10.32 -13.50 6.68
N HIS A 269 -11.05 -12.59 6.03
CA HIS A 269 -12.51 -12.49 6.14
C HIS A 269 -13.21 -13.73 5.60
N ALA A 270 -12.73 -14.30 4.51
CA ALA A 270 -13.29 -15.51 3.92
C ALA A 270 -13.16 -16.76 4.80
N GLY A 271 -12.31 -16.75 5.82
CA GLY A 271 -12.20 -17.81 6.82
C GLY A 271 -11.68 -19.13 6.30
N GLY A 272 -10.83 -19.14 5.28
CA GLY A 272 -10.20 -20.33 4.72
C GLY A 272 -9.32 -21.08 5.74
N ARG A 273 -8.97 -22.34 5.45
CA ARG A 273 -8.07 -23.14 6.30
C ARG A 273 -6.65 -22.57 6.33
N ALA A 274 -6.22 -21.91 5.28
CA ALA A 274 -4.91 -21.26 5.15
C ALA A 274 -5.06 -19.95 4.38
N VAL A 275 -4.16 -19.00 4.67
CA VAL A 275 -4.05 -17.70 4.01
C VAL A 275 -2.63 -17.50 3.50
N ALA A 276 -2.47 -16.74 2.42
CA ALA A 276 -1.17 -16.44 1.82
C ALA A 276 -0.49 -15.29 2.57
N MET A 277 0.40 -15.62 3.50
CA MET A 277 1.21 -14.64 4.22
C MET A 277 2.43 -14.23 3.39
N LYS A 278 2.50 -12.96 3.05
CA LYS A 278 3.64 -12.37 2.33
C LYS A 278 4.69 -11.93 3.33
N THR A 279 5.88 -12.53 3.27
CA THR A 279 7.03 -12.23 4.14
C THR A 279 8.14 -11.49 3.37
N ALA A 280 9.23 -11.17 4.05
CA ALA A 280 10.42 -10.59 3.42
C ALA A 280 11.08 -11.56 2.42
N THR A 281 11.00 -12.87 2.67
CA THR A 281 11.63 -13.94 1.90
C THR A 281 10.74 -14.54 0.83
N GLY A 282 9.41 -14.44 0.97
CA GLY A 282 8.51 -15.08 0.01
C GLY A 282 7.04 -14.99 0.39
N VAL A 283 6.30 -16.03 0.00
CA VAL A 283 4.89 -16.25 0.36
C VAL A 283 4.79 -17.60 1.05
N GLU A 284 4.14 -17.65 2.19
CA GLU A 284 3.94 -18.84 2.99
C GLU A 284 2.44 -19.04 3.24
N LEU A 285 1.98 -20.29 3.24
CA LEU A 285 0.62 -20.62 3.63
C LEU A 285 0.59 -20.86 5.13
N VAL A 286 -0.20 -20.06 5.85
CA VAL A 286 -0.33 -20.16 7.30
C VAL A 286 -1.80 -20.24 7.72
N ALA A 287 -2.09 -20.85 8.86
CA ALA A 287 -3.44 -20.79 9.40
C ALA A 287 -3.79 -19.34 9.77
N PRO A 288 -5.02 -18.85 9.50
CA PRO A 288 -5.45 -17.49 9.86
C PRO A 288 -5.15 -17.16 11.32
N ARG A 289 -5.36 -18.12 12.21
CA ARG A 289 -5.12 -17.99 13.64
C ARG A 289 -3.65 -17.65 13.95
N THR A 290 -2.71 -18.31 13.31
CA THR A 290 -1.26 -18.06 13.49
C THR A 290 -0.88 -16.64 13.10
N PHE A 291 -1.42 -16.13 11.97
CA PHE A 291 -1.21 -14.76 11.57
C PHE A 291 -1.81 -13.76 12.55
N LEU A 292 -3.06 -13.98 12.99
CA LEU A 292 -3.75 -13.09 13.91
C LEU A 292 -3.12 -13.06 15.31
N GLU A 293 -2.43 -14.14 15.72
CA GLU A 293 -1.63 -14.15 16.94
C GLU A 293 -0.40 -13.25 16.87
N ALA A 294 0.21 -13.14 15.68
CA ALA A 294 1.35 -12.26 15.43
C ALA A 294 0.94 -10.81 15.15
N TRP A 295 -0.29 -10.58 14.71
CA TRP A 295 -0.85 -9.25 14.40
C TRP A 295 -1.24 -8.52 15.70
N ARG A 296 -0.25 -7.82 16.33
CA ARG A 296 -0.39 -7.14 17.63
C ARG A 296 0.14 -5.72 17.57
#